data_0d83c9fff174d990e29466a46b6ba16a
#
_entry.id   0d83c9fff174d990e29466a46b6ba16a
#
_cell.length_a   1.000
_cell.length_b   1.000
_cell.length_c   1.000
_cell.angle_alpha   90.00
_cell.angle_beta   90.00
_cell.angle_gamma   90.00
#
_symmetry.space_group_name_H-M   'P 1'
#
loop_
_entity.id
_entity.type
_entity.pdbx_description
1 polymer ?
#
loop_
_entity_poly.entity_id
_entity_poly.type
_entity_poly.pdbx_seq_one_letter_code
_entity_poly.pdbx_strand_id
1 'polypeptide(L)'
;MELIGREAAAVECQEFRKSIPEFVDMSLRYDKMAQCLSHVKGCPSCRDELEIYFIVERGIKDNEAFDGPFVLKNIVNECFAKAQHKINIGRRHRRMAEIIRIFIYIVLFVAVIALVTYLL
;
A
#
# COMPACT_ATOMS: atom_id res chain seq x y z
N MET A 1 -0.63 15.40 -17.05
CA MET A 1 -1.15 15.17 -15.71
C MET A 1 -1.37 13.69 -15.44
N GLU A 2 -2.17 13.04 -16.24
CA GLU A 2 -2.40 11.61 -16.13
C GLU A 2 -1.11 10.79 -16.30
N LEU A 3 -0.22 11.23 -17.19
CA LEU A 3 1.06 10.59 -17.42
C LEU A 3 1.95 10.61 -16.18
N ILE A 4 1.97 11.74 -15.47
CA ILE A 4 2.74 11.89 -14.24
C ILE A 4 2.18 11.01 -13.13
N GLY A 5 0.86 10.98 -12.96
CA GLY A 5 0.21 10.10 -12.02
C GLY A 5 0.41 8.64 -12.35
N ARG A 6 0.39 8.31 -13.64
CA ARG A 6 0.62 6.96 -14.12
C ARG A 6 2.07 6.53 -13.91
N GLU A 7 3.02 7.40 -14.17
CA GLU A 7 4.43 7.12 -13.94
C GLU A 7 4.72 6.94 -12.45
N ALA A 8 4.16 7.78 -11.61
CA ALA A 8 4.32 7.66 -10.17
C ALA A 8 3.69 6.40 -9.62
N ALA A 9 2.60 5.92 -10.24
CA ALA A 9 1.91 4.70 -9.84
C ALA A 9 2.43 3.46 -10.57
N ALA A 10 3.17 3.64 -11.67
CA ALA A 10 3.62 2.54 -12.51
C ALA A 10 4.89 1.92 -11.94
N VAL A 11 4.77 0.68 -11.50
CA VAL A 11 5.90 -0.16 -11.12
C VAL A 11 6.15 -1.09 -12.31
N GLU A 12 7.39 -1.15 -12.77
CA GLU A 12 7.76 -2.07 -13.83
C GLU A 12 7.72 -3.51 -13.33
N CYS A 13 7.45 -4.45 -14.24
CA CYS A 13 7.38 -5.87 -13.91
C CYS A 13 8.64 -6.36 -13.18
N GLN A 14 9.80 -5.92 -13.63
CA GLN A 14 11.07 -6.29 -13.02
C GLN A 14 11.19 -5.78 -11.59
N GLU A 15 10.77 -4.56 -11.36
CA GLU A 15 10.77 -3.95 -10.03
C GLU A 15 9.78 -4.65 -9.11
N PHE A 16 8.60 -5.00 -9.62
CA PHE A 16 7.62 -5.77 -8.86
C PHE A 16 8.17 -7.13 -8.45
N ARG A 17 8.82 -7.84 -9.36
CA ARG A 17 9.42 -9.14 -9.06
C ARG A 17 10.44 -9.06 -7.93
N LYS A 18 11.26 -8.03 -7.92
CA LYS A 18 12.22 -7.80 -6.85
C LYS A 18 11.56 -7.47 -5.52
N SER A 19 10.37 -6.91 -5.57
CA SER A 19 9.62 -6.47 -4.38
C SER A 19 8.64 -7.51 -3.87
N ILE A 20 8.50 -8.66 -4.54
CA ILE A 20 7.55 -9.70 -4.13
C ILE A 20 7.75 -10.14 -2.68
N PRO A 21 8.96 -10.47 -2.19
CA PRO A 21 9.13 -10.86 -0.79
C PRO A 21 8.67 -9.80 0.19
N GLU A 22 9.03 -8.56 -0.06
CA GLU A 22 8.64 -7.43 0.80
C GLU A 22 7.15 -7.14 0.72
N PHE A 23 6.55 -7.32 -0.45
CA PHE A 23 5.10 -7.18 -0.64
C PHE A 23 4.34 -8.23 0.17
N VAL A 24 4.78 -9.48 0.11
CA VAL A 24 4.15 -10.59 0.83
C VAL A 24 4.29 -10.42 2.34
N ASP A 25 5.45 -9.95 2.80
CA ASP A 25 5.73 -9.70 4.22
C ASP A 25 5.07 -8.43 4.75
N MET A 26 4.44 -7.65 3.87
CA MET A 26 3.82 -6.36 4.23
C MET A 26 4.83 -5.34 4.77
N SER A 27 6.10 -5.42 4.35
CA SER A 27 7.16 -4.52 4.82
C SER A 27 7.34 -3.29 3.94
N LEU A 28 6.67 -3.22 2.79
CA LEU A 28 6.71 -2.04 1.93
C LEU A 28 5.92 -0.87 2.54
N ARG A 29 6.35 0.35 2.24
CA ARG A 29 5.57 1.53 2.59
C ARG A 29 4.23 1.50 1.85
N TYR A 30 3.23 2.19 2.41
CA TYR A 30 1.87 2.14 1.87
C TYR A 30 1.79 2.63 0.42
N ASP A 31 2.59 3.64 0.04
CA ASP A 31 2.62 4.17 -1.33
C ASP A 31 3.20 3.15 -2.31
N LYS A 32 4.32 2.52 -1.95
CA LYS A 32 4.94 1.47 -2.75
C LYS A 32 4.04 0.23 -2.80
N MET A 33 3.41 -0.12 -1.69
CA MET A 33 2.45 -1.21 -1.60
C MET A 33 1.28 -0.99 -2.56
N ALA A 34 0.76 0.24 -2.62
CA ALA A 34 -0.33 0.60 -3.53
C ALA A 34 0.09 0.45 -5.00
N GLN A 35 1.30 0.87 -5.33
CA GLN A 35 1.84 0.71 -6.69
C GLN A 35 1.96 -0.75 -7.07
N CYS A 36 2.52 -1.57 -6.19
CA CYS A 36 2.67 -3.00 -6.43
C CYS A 36 1.33 -3.70 -6.55
N LEU A 37 0.38 -3.38 -5.68
CA LEU A 37 -0.96 -3.97 -5.72
C LEU A 37 -1.68 -3.61 -7.02
N SER A 38 -1.62 -2.35 -7.42
CA SER A 38 -2.22 -1.89 -8.68
C SER A 38 -1.60 -2.60 -9.87
N HIS A 39 -0.26 -2.74 -9.88
CA HIS A 39 0.45 -3.41 -10.96
C HIS A 39 0.04 -4.88 -11.08
N VAL A 40 0.06 -5.62 -9.98
CA VAL A 40 -0.21 -7.05 -9.99
C VAL A 40 -1.67 -7.36 -10.35
N LYS A 41 -2.59 -6.47 -10.01
CA LYS A 41 -3.99 -6.62 -10.41
C LYS A 41 -4.18 -6.46 -11.92
N GLY A 42 -3.36 -5.61 -12.55
CA GLY A 42 -3.45 -5.32 -13.98
C GLY A 42 -2.48 -6.10 -14.86
N CYS A 43 -1.56 -6.88 -14.28
CA CYS A 43 -0.56 -7.62 -15.05
C CYS A 43 -0.63 -9.10 -14.75
N PRO A 44 -1.20 -9.92 -15.65
CA PRO A 44 -1.31 -11.36 -15.42
C PRO A 44 0.05 -12.06 -15.23
N SER A 45 1.08 -11.61 -15.93
CA SER A 45 2.42 -12.17 -15.81
C SER A 45 3.00 -12.01 -14.41
N CYS A 46 2.87 -10.82 -13.82
CA CYS A 46 3.33 -10.56 -12.45
C CYS A 46 2.47 -11.30 -11.42
N ARG A 47 1.19 -11.47 -11.71
CA ARG A 47 0.30 -12.26 -10.84
C ARG A 47 0.74 -13.72 -10.82
N ASP A 48 1.11 -14.27 -11.97
CA ASP A 48 1.63 -15.64 -12.06
C ASP A 48 2.93 -15.79 -11.25
N GLU A 49 3.82 -14.81 -11.34
CA GLU A 49 5.06 -14.80 -10.56
C GLU A 49 4.77 -14.79 -9.07
N LEU A 50 3.80 -14.00 -8.65
CA LEU A 50 3.38 -13.93 -7.24
C LEU A 50 2.81 -15.28 -6.77
N GLU A 51 2.01 -15.93 -7.60
CA GLU A 51 1.45 -17.25 -7.30
C GLU A 51 2.56 -18.30 -7.17
N ILE A 52 3.54 -18.28 -8.05
CA ILE A 52 4.69 -19.17 -7.99
C ILE A 52 5.47 -18.94 -6.69
N TYR A 53 5.66 -17.69 -6.30
CA TYR A 53 6.33 -17.36 -5.05
C TYR A 53 5.61 -17.99 -3.85
N PHE A 54 4.29 -17.89 -3.79
CA PHE A 54 3.51 -18.50 -2.71
C PHE A 54 3.64 -20.02 -2.69
N ILE A 55 3.61 -20.65 -3.85
CA ILE A 55 3.76 -22.11 -3.97
C ILE A 55 5.10 -22.55 -3.40
N VAL A 56 6.18 -21.87 -3.81
CA VAL A 56 7.53 -22.22 -3.39
C VAL A 56 7.69 -21.96 -1.89
N GLU A 57 7.25 -20.82 -1.39
CA GLU A 57 7.39 -20.47 0.01
C GLU A 57 6.61 -21.44 0.91
N ARG A 58 5.38 -21.74 0.56
CA ARG A 58 4.57 -22.68 1.33
C ARG A 58 5.10 -24.10 1.26
N GLY A 59 5.52 -24.51 0.10
CA GLY A 59 6.10 -25.86 -0.09
C GLY A 59 7.34 -26.07 0.74
N ILE A 60 8.14 -25.04 0.96
CA ILE A 60 9.34 -25.12 1.78
C ILE A 60 8.99 -25.10 3.27
N LYS A 61 8.05 -24.26 3.68
CA LYS A 61 7.72 -24.07 5.10
C LYS A 61 6.89 -25.21 5.70
N ASP A 62 5.88 -25.67 4.98
CA ASP A 62 4.86 -26.54 5.55
C ASP A 62 4.96 -28.00 5.11
N ASN A 63 5.78 -28.32 4.11
CA ASN A 63 5.85 -29.66 3.49
C ASN A 63 4.48 -30.22 3.07
N GLU A 64 3.46 -29.38 3.02
CA GLU A 64 2.13 -29.80 2.62
C GLU A 64 1.94 -29.52 1.14
N ALA A 65 1.39 -30.51 0.43
CA ALA A 65 1.02 -30.34 -0.95
C ALA A 65 -0.15 -29.36 -1.05
N PHE A 66 -0.05 -28.40 -1.96
CA PHE A 66 -1.17 -27.52 -2.25
C PHE A 66 -2.35 -28.33 -2.76
N ASP A 67 -3.50 -28.20 -2.12
CA ASP A 67 -4.73 -28.87 -2.49
C ASP A 67 -5.42 -28.17 -3.68
N GLY A 68 -4.65 -27.76 -4.67
CA GLY A 68 -5.16 -27.29 -5.92
C GLY A 68 -5.28 -25.75 -6.06
N PRO A 69 -5.76 -25.30 -7.23
CA PRO A 69 -5.78 -23.86 -7.58
C PRO A 69 -6.72 -23.02 -6.73
N PHE A 70 -7.70 -23.62 -6.10
CA PHE A 70 -8.66 -22.91 -5.24
C PHE A 70 -7.99 -22.34 -3.98
N VAL A 71 -7.15 -23.14 -3.34
CA VAL A 71 -6.43 -22.72 -2.14
C VAL A 71 -5.46 -21.58 -2.47
N LEU A 72 -4.75 -21.72 -3.60
CA LEU A 72 -3.82 -20.69 -4.05
C LEU A 72 -4.54 -19.37 -4.30
N LYS A 73 -5.69 -19.40 -4.96
CA LYS A 73 -6.49 -18.21 -5.23
C LYS A 73 -6.92 -17.52 -3.94
N ASN A 74 -7.32 -18.28 -2.94
CA ASN A 74 -7.71 -17.74 -1.63
C ASN A 74 -6.52 -17.08 -0.92
N ILE A 75 -5.34 -17.67 -1.00
CA ILE A 75 -4.11 -17.12 -0.40
C ILE A 75 -3.77 -15.79 -1.07
N VAL A 76 -3.84 -15.72 -2.39
CA VAL A 76 -3.56 -14.49 -3.13
C VAL A 76 -4.58 -13.40 -2.79
N ASN A 77 -5.86 -13.75 -2.73
CA ASN A 77 -6.92 -12.81 -2.37
C ASN A 77 -6.75 -12.29 -0.93
N GLU A 78 -6.34 -13.14 -0.01
CA GLU A 78 -6.05 -12.75 1.37
C GLU A 78 -4.86 -11.79 1.42
N CYS A 79 -3.81 -12.05 0.65
CA CYS A 79 -2.66 -11.17 0.53
C CYS A 79 -3.08 -9.80 0.00
N PHE A 80 -3.91 -9.74 -1.02
CA PHE A 80 -4.41 -8.49 -1.58
C PHE A 80 -5.26 -7.73 -0.57
N ALA A 81 -6.09 -8.42 0.20
CA ALA A 81 -6.91 -7.78 1.24
C ALA A 81 -6.03 -7.18 2.34
N LYS A 82 -4.98 -7.87 2.77
CA LYS A 82 -4.03 -7.36 3.76
C LYS A 82 -3.27 -6.15 3.23
N ALA A 83 -2.84 -6.20 1.96
CA ALA A 83 -2.15 -5.08 1.32
C ALA A 83 -3.07 -3.86 1.23
N GLN A 84 -4.32 -4.05 0.84
CA GLN A 84 -5.30 -2.97 0.77
C GLN A 84 -5.56 -2.34 2.13
N HIS A 85 -5.64 -3.16 3.16
CA HIS A 85 -5.83 -2.69 4.54
C HIS A 85 -4.65 -1.81 4.98
N LYS A 86 -3.43 -2.26 4.72
CA LYS A 86 -2.23 -1.47 5.04
C LYS A 86 -2.20 -0.13 4.30
N ILE A 87 -2.59 -0.13 3.03
CA ILE A 87 -2.67 1.08 2.22
C ILE A 87 -3.68 2.05 2.81
N ASN A 88 -4.86 1.56 3.19
CA ASN A 88 -5.92 2.38 3.76
C ASN A 88 -5.50 3.01 5.09
N ILE A 89 -4.81 2.26 5.94
CA ILE A 89 -4.28 2.77 7.21
C ILE A 89 -3.26 3.88 6.94
N GLY A 90 -2.33 3.67 6.01
CA GLY A 90 -1.34 4.67 5.66
C GLY A 90 -1.94 5.96 5.13
N ARG A 91 -2.91 5.86 4.24
CA ARG A 91 -3.63 7.02 3.70
C ARG A 91 -4.40 7.75 4.77
N ARG A 92 -5.07 7.02 5.65
CA ARG A 92 -5.82 7.59 6.77
C ARG A 92 -4.90 8.37 7.70
N HIS A 93 -3.75 7.81 8.04
CA HIS A 93 -2.75 8.47 8.88
C HIS A 93 -2.28 9.78 8.26
N ARG A 94 -2.00 9.78 6.97
CA ARG A 94 -1.56 10.98 6.27
C ARG A 94 -2.63 12.07 6.27
N ARG A 95 -3.89 11.72 6.00
CA ARG A 95 -5.02 12.65 6.04
C ARG A 95 -5.20 13.25 7.43
N MET A 96 -5.10 12.43 8.46
CA MET A 96 -5.22 12.89 9.85
C MET A 96 -4.12 13.89 10.18
N ALA A 97 -2.90 13.63 9.76
CA ALA A 97 -1.78 14.54 9.98
C ALA A 97 -2.01 15.90 9.32
N GLU A 98 -2.54 15.91 8.09
CA GLU A 98 -2.85 17.16 7.39
C GLU A 98 -3.98 17.93 8.06
N ILE A 99 -5.03 17.26 8.49
CA ILE A 99 -6.16 17.87 9.20
C ILE A 99 -5.68 18.51 10.50
N ILE A 100 -4.86 17.80 11.27
CA ILE A 100 -4.30 18.30 12.52
C ILE A 100 -3.44 19.54 12.27
N ARG A 101 -2.63 19.53 11.23
CA ARG A 101 -1.79 20.67 10.86
C ARG A 101 -2.63 21.90 10.54
N ILE A 102 -3.67 21.73 9.71
CA ILE A 102 -4.59 22.82 9.36
C ILE A 102 -5.27 23.38 10.61
N PHE A 103 -5.72 22.49 11.48
CA PHE A 103 -6.37 22.87 12.73
C PHE A 103 -5.43 23.72 13.62
N ILE A 104 -4.18 23.32 13.73
CA ILE A 104 -3.16 24.06 14.49
C ILE A 104 -3.00 25.48 13.92
N TYR A 105 -2.91 25.60 12.58
CA TYR A 105 -2.78 26.91 11.95
C TYR A 105 -3.99 27.81 12.21
N ILE A 106 -5.20 27.26 12.16
CA ILE A 106 -6.43 28.01 12.45
C ILE A 106 -6.42 28.50 13.88
N VAL A 107 -6.06 27.66 14.85
CA VAL A 107 -6.01 28.03 16.27
C VAL A 107 -4.99 29.15 16.50
N LEU A 108 -3.80 29.02 15.90
CA LEU A 108 -2.76 30.05 16.01
C LEU A 108 -3.23 31.38 15.41
N PHE A 109 -3.90 31.34 14.26
CA PHE A 109 -4.41 32.52 13.59
C PHE A 109 -5.45 33.25 14.45
N VAL A 110 -6.40 32.51 15.02
CA VAL A 110 -7.40 33.07 15.93
C VAL A 110 -6.76 33.67 17.17
N ALA A 111 -5.74 32.98 17.74
CA ALA A 111 -5.01 33.48 18.89
C ALA A 111 -4.31 34.82 18.61
N VAL A 112 -3.70 34.92 17.42
CA VAL A 112 -3.03 36.19 17.02
C VAL A 112 -4.04 37.32 16.87
N ILE A 113 -5.18 37.06 16.24
CA ILE A 113 -6.24 38.07 16.08
C ILE A 113 -6.75 38.52 17.47
N ALA A 114 -7.01 37.56 18.35
CA ALA A 114 -7.46 37.86 19.73
C ALA A 114 -6.44 38.70 20.47
N LEU A 115 -5.15 38.37 20.34
CA LEU A 115 -4.09 39.15 20.97
C LEU A 115 -4.02 40.58 20.44
N VAL A 116 -4.11 40.74 19.11
CA VAL A 116 -4.08 42.05 18.47
C VAL A 116 -5.27 42.90 18.93
N THR A 117 -6.47 42.32 18.95
CA THR A 117 -7.67 43.05 19.40
C THR A 117 -7.61 43.41 20.87
N TYR A 118 -6.97 42.57 21.71
CA TYR A 118 -6.77 42.86 23.13
C TYR A 118 -5.79 44.00 23.35
N LEU A 119 -4.72 44.05 22.55
CA LEU A 119 -3.72 45.11 22.64
C LEU A 119 -4.16 46.46 22.07
N LEU A 120 -5.09 46.43 21.13
CA LEU A 120 -5.69 47.64 20.58
C LEU A 120 -6.87 48.11 21.43
#